data_21e2dc476a42340a4b785ac14278748e
#
_entry.id   21e2dc476a42340a4b785ac14278748e
#
_cell.length_a   1.000
_cell.length_b   1.000
_cell.length_c   1.000
_cell.angle_alpha   90.00
_cell.angle_beta   90.00
_cell.angle_gamma   90.00
#
_symmetry.space_group_name_H-M   'P 1'
#
loop_
_entity.id
_entity.type
_entity.pdbx_description
1 polymer ?
#
loop_
_entity_poly.entity_id
_entity_poly.type
_entity_poly.pdbx_seq_one_letter_code
_entity_poly.pdbx_strand_id
1 'polypeptide(L)'
;MAEPARGIELSDGDEFAGYRVERHLGRGGMGVLYLAVEPGLERRVALKLIAPEAASDEVFARRFAEESRIAASIEHPNVVPIYAAGEEAGVPYIAMRYVAGADLARGLTREGRLSPRVAVDLIAQIGNGLDAIHAAGLIHRDVKPANVLLSGDDGGDHAYITDFGVARNVATESGLTQTGRFVGTLDYVAPEQISGGAIDARVDVYALGCLLFKLLTGEVPFPKDGDAARLFAHLNDPPPAPSLYVPEVSMALDDVVIRAMSKSPDDRYPSAGDLGRAAQAALQGERPATPERTVATGAAATRTAETISTPVEETRVSRQVAAEPQGAGGANRRWALIGGIAALLVALVVVVILVSGGGGSGSDTTGTTASKATNSTKKTPRAKPKPQALTKSELTNRADAICEASQNSYKSVFSRELEESPDVAYATTLAGISQRAVLRFRRLVPPSGVEPAFENYVKAQERVMLNDRRALTAAEAGDAGAYLAAREQRDAEAGKRYDLAREIGLEKCSTSRG
;
A
#
# COMPACT_ATOMS: atom_id res chain seq x y z
N MET A 1 45.21 -1.90 -6.27
CA MET A 1 44.04 -1.83 -5.36
C MET A 1 43.57 -0.40 -5.42
N ALA A 2 42.51 -0.12 -6.15
CA ALA A 2 41.89 1.21 -6.19
C ALA A 2 41.11 1.42 -4.87
N GLU A 3 41.35 2.55 -4.21
CA GLU A 3 40.56 2.99 -3.04
C GLU A 3 39.09 3.05 -3.45
N PRO A 4 38.15 2.59 -2.59
CA PRO A 4 36.72 2.76 -2.87
C PRO A 4 36.43 4.26 -2.95
N ALA A 5 35.79 4.69 -4.04
CA ALA A 5 35.39 6.07 -4.27
C ALA A 5 34.57 6.57 -3.07
N ARG A 6 35.16 7.43 -2.26
CA ARG A 6 34.43 8.19 -1.21
C ARG A 6 33.37 8.99 -1.91
N GLY A 7 32.11 8.86 -1.50
CA GLY A 7 31.01 9.64 -2.05
C GLY A 7 31.37 11.14 -2.09
N ILE A 8 31.21 11.77 -3.25
CA ILE A 8 31.50 13.20 -3.40
C ILE A 8 30.53 13.96 -2.51
N GLU A 9 31.04 14.63 -1.48
CA GLU A 9 30.32 15.64 -0.72
C GLU A 9 30.72 17.01 -1.29
N LEU A 10 29.72 17.73 -1.83
CA LEU A 10 29.90 19.07 -2.33
C LEU A 10 29.61 20.09 -1.22
N SER A 11 30.44 21.14 -1.19
CA SER A 11 30.29 22.30 -0.30
C SER A 11 29.62 23.46 -1.03
N ASP A 12 29.14 24.43 -0.27
CA ASP A 12 28.59 25.67 -0.83
C ASP A 12 29.66 26.38 -1.67
N GLY A 13 29.30 26.71 -2.92
CA GLY A 13 30.19 27.33 -3.91
C GLY A 13 30.90 26.34 -4.84
N ASP A 14 30.91 25.04 -4.56
CA ASP A 14 31.51 24.03 -5.46
C ASP A 14 30.75 23.96 -6.79
N GLU A 15 31.50 23.64 -7.86
CA GLU A 15 30.94 23.40 -9.18
C GLU A 15 30.93 21.90 -9.49
N PHE A 16 29.80 21.41 -10.01
CA PHE A 16 29.61 20.04 -10.44
C PHE A 16 28.71 19.98 -11.68
N ALA A 17 29.18 19.35 -12.73
CA ALA A 17 28.45 19.20 -13.99
C ALA A 17 27.91 20.52 -14.58
N GLY A 18 28.65 21.64 -14.38
CA GLY A 18 28.23 22.96 -14.82
C GLY A 18 27.19 23.66 -13.91
N TYR A 19 26.93 23.12 -12.75
CA TYR A 19 26.05 23.71 -11.73
C TYR A 19 26.88 24.18 -10.53
N ARG A 20 26.58 25.36 -10.00
CA ARG A 20 27.21 25.90 -8.78
C ARG A 20 26.29 25.60 -7.58
N VAL A 21 26.80 24.86 -6.60
CA VAL A 21 26.07 24.51 -5.39
C VAL A 21 25.81 25.75 -4.53
N GLU A 22 24.55 25.98 -4.15
CA GLU A 22 24.17 27.00 -3.17
C GLU A 22 24.11 26.43 -1.75
N ARG A 23 23.55 25.23 -1.58
CA ARG A 23 23.47 24.56 -0.28
C ARG A 23 23.00 23.12 -0.41
N HIS A 24 23.27 22.34 0.62
CA HIS A 24 22.71 21.01 0.81
C HIS A 24 21.20 21.08 1.13
N LEU A 25 20.37 20.25 0.48
CA LEU A 25 18.92 20.12 0.72
C LEU A 25 18.57 18.90 1.55
N GLY A 26 19.27 17.77 1.32
CA GLY A 26 19.00 16.53 2.03
C GLY A 26 19.83 15.35 1.53
N ARG A 27 19.89 14.30 2.34
CA ARG A 27 20.53 13.03 2.01
C ARG A 27 19.52 11.90 2.19
N GLY A 28 19.46 10.99 1.24
CA GLY A 28 18.63 9.79 1.29
C GLY A 28 19.41 8.53 0.92
N GLY A 29 18.77 7.37 0.96
CA GLY A 29 19.41 6.09 0.63
C GLY A 29 19.90 5.96 -0.82
N MET A 30 19.46 6.86 -1.72
CA MET A 30 19.83 6.84 -3.14
C MET A 30 20.80 7.96 -3.53
N GLY A 31 21.23 8.80 -2.58
CA GLY A 31 22.17 9.87 -2.89
C GLY A 31 21.94 11.16 -2.10
N VAL A 32 22.52 12.23 -2.59
CA VAL A 32 22.52 13.54 -1.95
C VAL A 32 21.85 14.56 -2.86
N LEU A 33 21.03 15.43 -2.29
CA LEU A 33 20.29 16.49 -3.00
C LEU A 33 20.83 17.86 -2.60
N TYR A 34 21.15 18.67 -3.60
CA TYR A 34 21.64 20.04 -3.46
C TYR A 34 20.71 21.05 -4.14
N LEU A 35 20.60 22.24 -3.58
CA LEU A 35 20.18 23.41 -4.32
C LEU A 35 21.40 23.94 -5.07
N ALA A 36 21.27 24.09 -6.37
CA ALA A 36 22.34 24.62 -7.20
C ALA A 36 21.81 25.65 -8.21
N VAL A 37 22.69 26.43 -8.80
CA VAL A 37 22.39 27.42 -9.86
C VAL A 37 23.05 26.95 -11.14
N GLU A 38 22.30 26.99 -12.22
CA GLU A 38 22.82 26.90 -13.59
C GLU A 38 23.33 28.31 -14.00
N PRO A 39 24.67 28.53 -14.06
CA PRO A 39 25.22 29.89 -14.19
C PRO A 39 24.80 30.58 -15.48
N GLY A 40 24.68 29.85 -16.59
CA GLY A 40 24.33 30.41 -17.90
C GLY A 40 22.91 30.96 -18.00
N LEU A 41 22.00 30.50 -17.15
CA LEU A 41 20.58 30.89 -17.11
C LEU A 41 20.18 31.53 -15.78
N GLU A 42 21.10 31.63 -14.82
CA GLU A 42 20.84 32.06 -13.43
C GLU A 42 19.63 31.34 -12.78
N ARG A 43 19.41 30.09 -13.21
CA ARG A 43 18.26 29.28 -12.82
C ARG A 43 18.60 28.36 -11.66
N ARG A 44 17.79 28.40 -10.60
CA ARG A 44 17.88 27.43 -9.49
C ARG A 44 17.38 26.07 -9.91
N VAL A 45 18.15 25.05 -9.57
CA VAL A 45 17.84 23.64 -9.83
C VAL A 45 18.00 22.82 -8.55
N ALA A 46 17.27 21.72 -8.46
CA ALA A 46 17.55 20.66 -7.51
C ALA A 46 18.50 19.66 -8.20
N LEU A 47 19.75 19.60 -7.71
CA LEU A 47 20.80 18.72 -8.24
C LEU A 47 20.90 17.48 -7.35
N LYS A 48 20.52 16.31 -7.86
CA LYS A 48 20.58 15.03 -7.17
C LYS A 48 21.79 14.24 -7.66
N LEU A 49 22.71 13.93 -6.76
CA LEU A 49 23.83 13.04 -7.00
C LEU A 49 23.47 11.63 -6.52
N ILE A 50 23.65 10.64 -7.38
CA ILE A 50 23.32 9.25 -7.06
C ILE A 50 24.51 8.62 -6.34
N ALA A 51 24.21 7.79 -5.33
CA ALA A 51 25.24 7.16 -4.51
C ALA A 51 26.17 6.27 -5.36
N PRO A 52 27.51 6.34 -5.15
CA PRO A 52 28.51 5.61 -5.95
C PRO A 52 28.35 4.09 -5.93
N GLU A 53 27.80 3.54 -4.83
CA GLU A 53 27.55 2.11 -4.69
C GLU A 53 26.56 1.59 -5.76
N ALA A 54 25.67 2.46 -6.22
CA ALA A 54 24.75 2.15 -7.30
C ALA A 54 25.41 2.35 -8.68
N ALA A 55 26.42 3.23 -8.80
CA ALA A 55 27.05 3.61 -10.07
C ALA A 55 28.10 2.62 -10.57
N SER A 56 28.61 1.70 -9.74
CA SER A 56 29.67 0.75 -10.09
C SER A 56 29.24 -0.39 -11.03
N ASP A 57 27.96 -0.51 -11.34
CA ASP A 57 27.40 -1.53 -12.23
C ASP A 57 27.09 -0.93 -13.62
N GLU A 58 27.74 -1.44 -14.68
CA GLU A 58 27.49 -1.02 -16.06
C GLU A 58 26.02 -1.21 -16.50
N VAL A 59 25.33 -2.20 -15.96
CA VAL A 59 23.89 -2.42 -16.22
C VAL A 59 23.09 -1.29 -15.60
N PHE A 60 23.49 -0.86 -14.41
CA PHE A 60 22.91 0.32 -13.75
C PHE A 60 23.10 1.58 -14.61
N ALA A 61 24.32 1.91 -14.98
CA ALA A 61 24.63 3.14 -15.73
C ALA A 61 23.82 3.22 -17.04
N ARG A 62 23.68 2.11 -17.76
CA ARG A 62 22.90 2.05 -19.00
C ARG A 62 21.41 2.29 -18.76
N ARG A 63 20.82 1.58 -17.79
CA ARG A 63 19.39 1.74 -17.44
C ARG A 63 19.11 3.14 -16.91
N PHE A 64 19.99 3.68 -16.06
CA PHE A 64 19.88 5.05 -15.55
C PHE A 64 19.84 6.09 -16.68
N ALA A 65 20.75 5.97 -17.67
CA ALA A 65 20.79 6.86 -18.83
C ALA A 65 19.52 6.75 -19.69
N GLU A 66 19.00 5.54 -19.90
CA GLU A 66 17.76 5.30 -20.68
C GLU A 66 16.53 5.83 -19.95
N GLU A 67 16.35 5.48 -18.69
CA GLU A 67 15.21 5.92 -17.89
C GLU A 67 15.23 7.44 -17.66
N SER A 68 16.43 8.03 -17.44
CA SER A 68 16.58 9.49 -17.32
C SER A 68 16.18 10.22 -18.61
N ARG A 69 16.50 9.65 -19.79
CA ARG A 69 16.09 10.23 -21.08
C ARG A 69 14.59 10.21 -21.25
N ILE A 70 13.93 9.10 -20.91
CA ILE A 70 12.47 8.99 -20.94
C ILE A 70 11.86 9.96 -19.93
N ALA A 71 12.39 10.00 -18.71
CA ALA A 71 11.91 10.88 -17.66
C ALA A 71 12.02 12.37 -18.03
N ALA A 72 13.10 12.76 -18.71
CA ALA A 72 13.29 14.13 -19.18
C ALA A 72 12.34 14.53 -20.33
N SER A 73 11.71 13.57 -21.01
CA SER A 73 10.72 13.85 -22.04
C SER A 73 9.30 14.07 -21.51
N ILE A 74 9.08 13.87 -20.20
CA ILE A 74 7.75 14.01 -19.60
C ILE A 74 7.46 15.50 -19.32
N GLU A 75 6.50 16.04 -20.03
CA GLU A 75 5.97 17.39 -19.81
C GLU A 75 4.56 17.31 -19.24
N HIS A 76 4.43 17.52 -17.92
CA HIS A 76 3.13 17.48 -17.26
C HIS A 76 3.13 18.45 -16.05
N PRO A 77 2.02 19.18 -15.80
CA PRO A 77 1.97 20.16 -14.70
C PRO A 77 2.24 19.56 -13.32
N ASN A 78 1.91 18.29 -13.09
CA ASN A 78 2.08 17.62 -11.81
C ASN A 78 3.31 16.69 -11.74
N VAL A 79 4.25 16.79 -12.68
CA VAL A 79 5.53 16.06 -12.67
C VAL A 79 6.66 17.08 -12.62
N VAL A 80 7.66 16.87 -11.74
CA VAL A 80 8.83 17.75 -11.68
C VAL A 80 9.63 17.60 -12.97
N PRO A 81 9.82 18.67 -13.79
CA PRO A 81 10.61 18.59 -15.02
C PRO A 81 12.08 18.29 -14.72
N ILE A 82 12.65 17.35 -15.46
CA ILE A 82 14.08 17.06 -15.47
C ILE A 82 14.71 17.92 -16.58
N TYR A 83 15.75 18.68 -16.23
CA TYR A 83 16.45 19.57 -17.15
C TYR A 83 17.67 18.90 -17.79
N ALA A 84 18.40 18.11 -16.99
CA ALA A 84 19.54 17.35 -17.45
C ALA A 84 19.75 16.12 -16.57
N ALA A 85 20.35 15.08 -17.16
CA ALA A 85 20.88 13.93 -16.45
C ALA A 85 22.17 13.50 -17.14
N GLY A 86 23.14 13.01 -16.38
CA GLY A 86 24.44 12.62 -16.90
C GLY A 86 25.31 12.00 -15.82
N GLU A 87 26.60 11.95 -16.12
CA GLU A 87 27.64 11.47 -15.22
C GLU A 87 28.80 12.47 -15.23
N GLU A 88 29.31 12.83 -14.07
CA GLU A 88 30.50 13.69 -13.90
C GLU A 88 31.42 13.03 -12.88
N ALA A 89 32.69 12.87 -13.25
CA ALA A 89 33.70 12.21 -12.40
C ALA A 89 33.27 10.81 -11.87
N GLY A 90 32.53 10.03 -12.66
CA GLY A 90 32.02 8.72 -12.27
C GLY A 90 30.79 8.75 -11.35
N VAL A 91 30.18 9.93 -11.15
CA VAL A 91 28.98 10.09 -10.31
C VAL A 91 27.78 10.47 -11.17
N PRO A 92 26.76 9.60 -11.29
CA PRO A 92 25.53 9.95 -11.98
C PRO A 92 24.77 11.06 -11.27
N TYR A 93 24.17 11.96 -12.04
CA TYR A 93 23.38 13.08 -11.51
C TYR A 93 22.12 13.32 -12.31
N ILE A 94 21.15 13.98 -11.65
CA ILE A 94 19.93 14.52 -12.26
C ILE A 94 19.79 15.98 -11.80
N ALA A 95 19.66 16.90 -12.75
CA ALA A 95 19.29 18.28 -12.50
C ALA A 95 17.81 18.47 -12.87
N MET A 96 17.00 18.90 -11.92
CA MET A 96 15.55 19.04 -12.08
C MET A 96 15.07 20.39 -11.55
N ARG A 97 13.83 20.75 -11.86
CA ARG A 97 13.22 21.98 -11.36
C ARG A 97 13.28 22.01 -9.83
N TYR A 98 13.83 23.09 -9.29
CA TYR A 98 13.69 23.40 -7.88
C TYR A 98 12.27 23.91 -7.61
N VAL A 99 11.50 23.20 -6.81
CA VAL A 99 10.19 23.63 -6.34
C VAL A 99 10.37 24.26 -4.97
N ALA A 100 10.15 25.59 -4.91
CA ALA A 100 10.15 26.30 -3.64
C ALA A 100 8.89 25.90 -2.85
N GLY A 101 9.08 25.37 -1.64
CA GLY A 101 7.99 24.87 -0.80
C GLY A 101 8.45 23.74 0.12
N ALA A 102 7.50 22.95 0.56
CA ALA A 102 7.73 21.78 1.40
C ALA A 102 7.25 20.51 0.71
N ASP A 103 7.83 19.36 1.09
CA ASP A 103 7.24 18.08 0.75
C ASP A 103 5.96 17.83 1.58
N LEU A 104 5.08 16.98 1.05
CA LEU A 104 3.79 16.65 1.67
C LEU A 104 3.99 15.94 3.03
N ALA A 105 5.12 15.26 3.27
CA ALA A 105 5.40 14.63 4.56
C ALA A 105 5.61 15.67 5.66
N ARG A 106 6.30 16.76 5.36
CA ARG A 106 6.46 17.91 6.28
C ARG A 106 5.12 18.61 6.54
N GLY A 107 4.31 18.78 5.50
CA GLY A 107 2.94 19.31 5.63
C GLY A 107 2.11 18.48 6.60
N LEU A 108 2.08 17.16 6.42
CA LEU A 108 1.37 16.23 7.29
C LEU A 108 1.92 16.19 8.72
N THR A 109 3.23 16.37 8.91
CA THR A 109 3.80 16.46 10.26
C THR A 109 3.28 17.68 11.03
N ARG A 110 3.02 18.79 10.32
CA ARG A 110 2.49 20.03 10.90
C ARG A 110 0.98 19.95 11.15
N GLU A 111 0.21 19.44 10.20
CA GLU A 111 -1.26 19.48 10.20
C GLU A 111 -1.91 18.21 10.75
N GLY A 112 -1.17 17.10 10.76
CA GLY A 112 -1.65 15.78 11.18
C GLY A 112 -2.44 15.06 10.09
N ARG A 113 -3.51 15.66 9.59
CA ARG A 113 -4.35 15.17 8.47
C ARG A 113 -4.89 16.33 7.65
N LEU A 114 -5.36 16.04 6.44
CA LEU A 114 -5.99 17.03 5.57
C LEU A 114 -7.50 16.88 5.57
N SER A 115 -8.22 17.95 5.22
CA SER A 115 -9.65 17.84 4.94
C SER A 115 -9.89 16.92 3.75
N PRO A 116 -11.03 16.21 3.67
CA PRO A 116 -11.33 15.32 2.55
C PRO A 116 -11.21 16.00 1.19
N ARG A 117 -11.64 17.26 1.08
CA ARG A 117 -11.54 18.03 -0.16
C ARG A 117 -10.09 18.23 -0.60
N VAL A 118 -9.23 18.73 0.28
CA VAL A 118 -7.81 18.98 -0.03
C VAL A 118 -7.09 17.66 -0.33
N ALA A 119 -7.36 16.60 0.44
CA ALA A 119 -6.79 15.27 0.20
C ALA A 119 -7.15 14.75 -1.19
N VAL A 120 -8.42 14.84 -1.59
CA VAL A 120 -8.91 14.37 -2.90
C VAL A 120 -8.35 15.21 -4.04
N ASP A 121 -8.27 16.53 -3.90
CA ASP A 121 -7.71 17.43 -4.92
C ASP A 121 -6.23 17.12 -5.16
N LEU A 122 -5.44 16.88 -4.10
CA LEU A 122 -4.04 16.45 -4.23
C LEU A 122 -3.90 15.08 -4.88
N ILE A 123 -4.71 14.11 -4.48
CA ILE A 123 -4.70 12.76 -5.08
C ILE A 123 -5.03 12.80 -6.56
N ALA A 124 -5.97 13.63 -7.00
CA ALA A 124 -6.30 13.79 -8.40
C ALA A 124 -5.12 14.38 -9.20
N GLN A 125 -4.42 15.37 -8.66
CA GLN A 125 -3.23 15.94 -9.27
C GLN A 125 -2.10 14.92 -9.38
N ILE A 126 -1.79 14.21 -8.30
CA ILE A 126 -0.77 13.16 -8.26
C ILE A 126 -1.13 12.04 -9.24
N GLY A 127 -2.39 11.60 -9.26
CA GLY A 127 -2.89 10.58 -10.18
C GLY A 127 -2.70 10.95 -11.65
N ASN A 128 -2.99 12.20 -12.03
CA ASN A 128 -2.73 12.70 -13.38
C ASN A 128 -1.24 12.72 -13.72
N GLY A 129 -0.37 13.11 -12.77
CA GLY A 129 1.08 13.06 -12.95
C GLY A 129 1.59 11.64 -13.13
N LEU A 130 1.08 10.68 -12.36
CA LEU A 130 1.41 9.26 -12.50
C LEU A 130 0.96 8.70 -13.85
N ASP A 131 -0.22 9.05 -14.33
CA ASP A 131 -0.70 8.64 -15.65
C ASP A 131 0.24 9.13 -16.77
N ALA A 132 0.79 10.34 -16.65
CA ALA A 132 1.79 10.85 -17.61
C ALA A 132 3.11 10.05 -17.56
N ILE A 133 3.58 9.69 -16.37
CA ILE A 133 4.76 8.84 -16.17
C ILE A 133 4.52 7.46 -16.79
N HIS A 134 3.35 6.86 -16.54
CA HIS A 134 2.96 5.56 -17.07
C HIS A 134 2.83 5.57 -18.59
N ALA A 135 2.27 6.63 -19.17
CA ALA A 135 2.17 6.80 -20.61
C ALA A 135 3.54 6.87 -21.31
N ALA A 136 4.58 7.38 -20.60
CA ALA A 136 5.96 7.35 -21.07
C ALA A 136 6.65 5.99 -20.91
N GLY A 137 5.97 4.99 -20.35
CA GLY A 137 6.51 3.63 -20.15
C GLY A 137 7.30 3.46 -18.84
N LEU A 138 7.25 4.43 -17.94
CA LEU A 138 7.89 4.35 -16.62
C LEU A 138 6.88 4.00 -15.51
N ILE A 139 7.37 3.40 -14.44
CA ILE A 139 6.61 3.13 -13.20
C ILE A 139 7.33 3.81 -12.05
N HIS A 140 6.61 4.54 -11.20
CA HIS A 140 7.22 5.31 -10.12
C HIS A 140 7.79 4.44 -8.99
N ARG A 141 7.05 3.43 -8.54
CA ARG A 141 7.42 2.42 -7.53
C ARG A 141 7.75 2.93 -6.12
N ASP A 142 7.65 4.24 -5.87
CA ASP A 142 7.93 4.86 -4.56
C ASP A 142 7.00 6.04 -4.26
N VAL A 143 5.71 5.91 -4.57
CA VAL A 143 4.70 6.93 -4.28
C VAL A 143 4.50 7.03 -2.77
N LYS A 144 4.87 8.20 -2.21
CA LYS A 144 4.79 8.49 -0.78
C LYS A 144 4.80 10.01 -0.54
N PRO A 145 4.41 10.50 0.66
CA PRO A 145 4.36 11.94 0.94
C PRO A 145 5.68 12.68 0.71
N ALA A 146 6.83 12.07 0.98
CA ALA A 146 8.15 12.69 0.80
C ALA A 146 8.51 12.95 -0.68
N ASN A 147 7.86 12.23 -1.62
CA ASN A 147 8.09 12.35 -3.05
C ASN A 147 7.00 13.21 -3.73
N VAL A 148 6.21 13.95 -2.97
CA VAL A 148 5.24 14.93 -3.44
C VAL A 148 5.64 16.29 -2.92
N LEU A 149 5.97 17.22 -3.81
CA LEU A 149 6.32 18.60 -3.48
C LEU A 149 5.10 19.50 -3.66
N LEU A 150 4.87 20.41 -2.72
CA LEU A 150 3.79 21.37 -2.76
C LEU A 150 4.38 22.76 -3.05
N SER A 151 3.85 23.45 -4.06
CA SER A 151 4.22 24.82 -4.35
C SER A 151 3.15 25.80 -3.89
N GLY A 152 3.55 26.89 -3.22
CA GLY A 152 2.69 27.96 -2.72
C GLY A 152 3.14 28.47 -1.37
N ASP A 153 2.78 29.71 -1.04
CA ASP A 153 3.26 30.41 0.16
C ASP A 153 2.67 29.86 1.47
N ASP A 154 1.53 29.11 1.41
CA ASP A 154 0.82 28.58 2.58
C ASP A 154 0.55 27.06 2.53
N GLY A 155 1.41 26.28 1.87
CA GLY A 155 1.22 24.84 1.72
C GLY A 155 0.47 24.46 0.44
N GLY A 156 0.49 25.33 -0.52
CA GLY A 156 0.19 25.30 -1.93
C GLY A 156 -0.81 24.30 -2.48
N ASP A 157 -1.75 24.80 -3.25
CA ASP A 157 -2.77 23.99 -3.93
C ASP A 157 -2.23 23.17 -5.11
N HIS A 158 -0.92 23.24 -5.43
CA HIS A 158 -0.33 22.56 -6.56
C HIS A 158 0.72 21.52 -6.15
N ALA A 159 0.45 20.25 -6.53
CA ALA A 159 1.32 19.12 -6.25
C ALA A 159 2.20 18.76 -7.46
N TYR A 160 3.47 18.50 -7.19
CA TYR A 160 4.41 17.90 -8.12
C TYR A 160 4.88 16.56 -7.60
N ILE A 161 4.83 15.51 -8.43
CA ILE A 161 5.48 14.23 -8.14
C ILE A 161 6.94 14.28 -8.59
N THR A 162 7.84 13.75 -7.75
CA THR A 162 9.29 13.72 -7.99
C THR A 162 9.87 12.36 -7.62
N ASP A 163 11.13 12.15 -7.96
CA ASP A 163 11.88 10.94 -7.61
C ASP A 163 11.28 9.63 -8.17
N PHE A 164 10.66 9.70 -9.35
CA PHE A 164 10.11 8.53 -10.00
C PHE A 164 11.24 7.64 -10.57
N GLY A 165 11.30 6.44 -10.09
CA GLY A 165 11.92 5.19 -10.57
C GLY A 165 13.35 5.13 -11.08
N VAL A 166 13.93 6.24 -11.58
CA VAL A 166 15.18 6.28 -12.36
C VAL A 166 16.39 5.62 -11.68
N ALA A 167 16.43 5.58 -10.34
CA ALA A 167 17.54 4.94 -9.61
C ALA A 167 17.17 3.60 -8.97
N ARG A 168 15.89 3.23 -8.95
CA ARG A 168 15.37 2.08 -8.19
C ARG A 168 15.20 0.83 -9.04
N ASN A 169 14.93 0.98 -10.33
CA ASN A 169 14.78 -0.13 -11.27
C ASN A 169 16.06 -0.98 -11.40
N VAL A 170 17.20 -0.43 -11.00
CA VAL A 170 18.50 -1.04 -11.21
C VAL A 170 19.00 -1.80 -10.00
N ALA A 171 18.57 -1.43 -8.78
CA ALA A 171 19.10 -2.04 -7.56
C ALA A 171 18.47 -3.39 -7.21
N THR A 172 17.23 -3.68 -7.67
CA THR A 172 16.57 -4.96 -7.32
C THR A 172 15.38 -5.27 -8.24
N GLU A 173 15.44 -6.34 -9.01
CA GLU A 173 14.24 -7.00 -9.60
C GLU A 173 13.32 -7.59 -8.52
N SER A 174 13.75 -7.66 -7.25
CA SER A 174 13.04 -8.35 -6.16
C SER A 174 12.76 -7.49 -4.92
N GLY A 175 13.00 -6.18 -4.93
CA GLY A 175 12.72 -5.31 -3.75
C GLY A 175 13.51 -5.64 -2.46
N LEU A 176 14.09 -6.83 -2.34
CA LEU A 176 14.98 -7.25 -1.26
C LEU A 176 16.44 -7.15 -1.72
N THR A 177 17.27 -6.46 -0.95
CA THR A 177 18.72 -6.53 -1.13
C THR A 177 19.22 -7.94 -0.80
N GLN A 178 20.40 -8.34 -1.31
CA GLN A 178 21.07 -9.60 -0.94
C GLN A 178 21.25 -9.77 0.59
N THR A 179 21.12 -8.70 1.35
CA THR A 179 21.17 -8.70 2.82
C THR A 179 19.79 -8.84 3.50
N GLY A 180 18.72 -9.06 2.73
CA GLY A 180 17.35 -9.21 3.28
C GLY A 180 16.73 -7.92 3.81
N ARG A 181 17.34 -6.75 3.58
CA ARG A 181 16.77 -5.43 3.95
C ARG A 181 16.00 -4.85 2.77
N PHE A 182 14.78 -4.44 3.03
CA PHE A 182 13.96 -3.74 2.02
C PHE A 182 14.46 -2.29 1.89
N VAL A 183 14.77 -1.86 0.67
CA VAL A 183 15.17 -0.47 0.40
C VAL A 183 13.93 0.35 0.08
N GLY A 184 13.44 1.10 1.07
CA GLY A 184 12.31 2.02 0.89
C GLY A 184 11.37 2.09 2.09
N THR A 185 10.31 2.89 1.95
CA THR A 185 9.28 3.04 2.98
C THR A 185 8.26 1.92 2.81
N LEU A 186 8.19 0.99 3.76
CA LEU A 186 7.31 -0.18 3.71
C LEU A 186 5.82 0.16 3.81
N ASP A 187 5.46 1.36 4.26
CA ASP A 187 4.08 1.76 4.54
C ASP A 187 3.20 1.95 3.29
N TYR A 188 3.81 1.92 2.08
CA TYR A 188 3.14 2.17 0.78
C TYR A 188 3.38 1.05 -0.23
N VAL A 189 4.08 -0.02 0.16
CA VAL A 189 4.51 -1.08 -0.76
C VAL A 189 3.34 -1.93 -1.23
N ALA A 190 3.25 -2.19 -2.53
CA ALA A 190 2.22 -3.06 -3.08
C ALA A 190 2.53 -4.55 -2.84
N PRO A 191 1.50 -5.42 -2.67
CA PRO A 191 1.66 -6.85 -2.43
C PRO A 191 2.57 -7.56 -3.44
N GLU A 192 2.46 -7.25 -4.72
CA GLU A 192 3.27 -7.85 -5.79
C GLU A 192 4.74 -7.42 -5.74
N GLN A 193 5.05 -6.24 -5.19
CA GLN A 193 6.44 -5.81 -4.94
C GLN A 193 7.09 -6.63 -3.81
N ILE A 194 6.29 -7.15 -2.88
CA ILE A 194 6.75 -7.99 -1.77
C ILE A 194 6.91 -9.44 -2.24
N SER A 195 5.93 -9.94 -3.00
CA SER A 195 5.89 -11.35 -3.44
C SER A 195 6.74 -11.65 -4.66
N GLY A 196 7.35 -10.63 -5.31
CA GLY A 196 8.10 -10.81 -6.54
C GLY A 196 7.21 -11.10 -7.75
N GLY A 197 5.95 -10.66 -7.73
CA GLY A 197 5.03 -10.77 -8.86
C GLY A 197 5.36 -9.84 -10.02
N ALA A 198 4.59 -9.93 -11.11
CA ALA A 198 4.72 -9.01 -12.22
C ALA A 198 4.39 -7.58 -11.78
N ILE A 199 5.29 -6.64 -12.08
CA ILE A 199 5.18 -5.23 -11.70
C ILE A 199 4.65 -4.44 -12.90
N ASP A 200 3.53 -3.76 -12.73
CA ASP A 200 2.98 -2.81 -13.70
C ASP A 200 2.56 -1.49 -13.01
N ALA A 201 1.93 -0.57 -13.76
CA ALA A 201 1.48 0.74 -13.28
C ALA A 201 0.59 0.69 -12.04
N ARG A 202 -0.08 -0.44 -11.79
CA ARG A 202 -1.03 -0.60 -10.67
C ARG A 202 -0.36 -0.72 -9.30
N VAL A 203 0.97 -0.87 -9.23
CA VAL A 203 1.71 -0.74 -7.95
C VAL A 203 1.60 0.70 -7.44
N ASP A 204 1.63 1.69 -8.34
CA ASP A 204 1.50 3.10 -7.99
C ASP A 204 0.06 3.45 -7.60
N VAL A 205 -0.94 2.79 -8.20
CA VAL A 205 -2.35 2.90 -7.78
C VAL A 205 -2.53 2.43 -6.34
N TYR A 206 -1.92 1.30 -5.96
CA TYR A 206 -1.95 0.83 -4.58
C TYR A 206 -1.30 1.81 -3.61
N ALA A 207 -0.10 2.29 -3.94
CA ALA A 207 0.63 3.26 -3.13
C ALA A 207 -0.13 4.60 -3.00
N LEU A 208 -0.79 5.05 -4.08
CA LEU A 208 -1.65 6.24 -4.09
C LEU A 208 -2.90 6.04 -3.20
N GLY A 209 -3.45 4.82 -3.15
CA GLY A 209 -4.50 4.45 -2.20
C GLY A 209 -4.04 4.53 -0.74
N CYS A 210 -2.82 4.04 -0.44
CA CYS A 210 -2.20 4.19 0.88
C CYS A 210 -1.98 5.66 1.23
N LEU A 211 -1.57 6.47 0.26
CA LEU A 211 -1.38 7.91 0.43
C LEU A 211 -2.71 8.61 0.72
N LEU A 212 -3.78 8.32 -0.03
CA LEU A 212 -5.12 8.87 0.23
C LEU A 212 -5.58 8.54 1.64
N PHE A 213 -5.44 7.28 2.07
CA PHE A 213 -5.75 6.88 3.44
C PHE A 213 -4.99 7.75 4.46
N LYS A 214 -3.68 7.92 4.28
CA LYS A 214 -2.86 8.74 5.19
C LYS A 214 -3.26 10.20 5.19
N LEU A 215 -3.56 10.79 4.04
CA LEU A 215 -4.03 12.18 3.95
C LEU A 215 -5.33 12.40 4.73
N LEU A 216 -6.26 11.46 4.61
CA LEU A 216 -7.57 11.52 5.28
C LEU A 216 -7.49 11.27 6.78
N THR A 217 -6.60 10.38 7.23
CA THR A 217 -6.59 9.89 8.62
C THR A 217 -5.42 10.39 9.46
N GLY A 218 -4.32 10.83 8.81
CA GLY A 218 -3.05 11.12 9.46
C GLY A 218 -2.22 9.90 9.84
N GLU A 219 -2.75 8.68 9.63
CA GLU A 219 -2.09 7.42 9.96
C GLU A 219 -1.80 6.60 8.67
N VAL A 220 -0.78 5.74 8.70
CA VAL A 220 -0.58 4.76 7.63
C VAL A 220 -1.62 3.64 7.71
N PRO A 221 -1.96 2.97 6.59
CA PRO A 221 -2.99 1.93 6.59
C PRO A 221 -2.72 0.78 7.57
N PHE A 222 -1.46 0.38 7.70
CA PHE A 222 -1.04 -0.74 8.55
C PHE A 222 0.05 -0.32 9.53
N PRO A 223 -0.31 0.36 10.65
CA PRO A 223 0.65 0.83 11.66
C PRO A 223 1.10 -0.35 12.54
N LYS A 224 1.95 -1.23 12.01
CA LYS A 224 2.48 -2.41 12.71
C LYS A 224 3.90 -2.15 13.23
N ASP A 225 4.23 -2.77 14.34
CA ASP A 225 5.58 -2.77 14.87
C ASP A 225 6.45 -3.80 14.13
N GLY A 226 7.55 -3.34 13.57
CA GLY A 226 8.51 -4.16 12.81
C GLY A 226 8.15 -4.36 11.33
N ASP A 227 9.20 -4.51 10.51
CA ASP A 227 9.10 -4.58 9.06
C ASP A 227 8.35 -5.82 8.57
N ALA A 228 8.61 -6.99 9.17
CA ALA A 228 7.94 -8.25 8.81
C ALA A 228 6.42 -8.17 9.04
N ALA A 229 5.97 -7.56 10.15
CA ALA A 229 4.55 -7.41 10.44
C ALA A 229 3.86 -6.44 9.47
N ARG A 230 4.55 -5.36 9.04
CA ARG A 230 4.07 -4.44 8.00
C ARG A 230 3.93 -5.13 6.65
N LEU A 231 4.98 -5.84 6.21
CA LEU A 231 4.95 -6.61 4.95
C LEU A 231 3.82 -7.64 4.94
N PHE A 232 3.66 -8.37 6.06
CA PHE A 232 2.57 -9.33 6.19
C PHE A 232 1.19 -8.66 6.08
N ALA A 233 1.01 -7.48 6.69
CA ALA A 233 -0.26 -6.75 6.62
C ALA A 233 -0.56 -6.24 5.21
N HIS A 234 0.46 -5.76 4.46
CA HIS A 234 0.28 -5.40 3.05
C HIS A 234 -0.11 -6.59 2.18
N LEU A 235 0.41 -7.78 2.47
CA LEU A 235 0.03 -9.01 1.76
C LEU A 235 -1.37 -9.51 2.11
N ASN A 236 -1.74 -9.48 3.41
CA ASN A 236 -2.85 -10.30 3.90
C ASN A 236 -3.97 -9.51 4.61
N ASP A 237 -3.65 -8.40 5.31
CA ASP A 237 -4.66 -7.67 6.08
C ASP A 237 -5.58 -6.89 5.13
N PRO A 238 -6.90 -6.90 5.33
CA PRO A 238 -7.81 -6.13 4.51
C PRO A 238 -7.52 -4.62 4.61
N PRO A 239 -7.68 -3.85 3.51
CA PRO A 239 -7.53 -2.42 3.54
C PRO A 239 -8.48 -1.78 4.57
N PRO A 240 -7.98 -0.86 5.43
CA PRO A 240 -8.83 -0.21 6.42
C PRO A 240 -9.67 0.90 5.78
N ALA A 241 -10.90 1.09 6.26
CA ALA A 241 -11.77 2.16 5.82
C ALA A 241 -11.44 3.48 6.55
N PRO A 242 -11.14 4.60 5.86
CA PRO A 242 -10.84 5.89 6.49
C PRO A 242 -11.92 6.42 7.44
N SER A 243 -13.22 6.23 7.13
CA SER A 243 -14.34 6.70 7.97
C SER A 243 -14.32 6.12 9.38
N LEU A 244 -13.63 4.99 9.57
CA LEU A 244 -13.43 4.40 10.90
C LEU A 244 -12.44 5.19 11.76
N TYR A 245 -11.59 6.02 11.14
CA TYR A 245 -10.59 6.88 11.81
C TYR A 245 -11.12 8.30 11.94
N VAL A 246 -11.87 8.74 10.94
CA VAL A 246 -12.35 10.12 10.81
C VAL A 246 -13.81 10.09 10.37
N PRO A 247 -14.77 10.36 11.28
CA PRO A 247 -16.21 10.25 11.00
C PRO A 247 -16.69 11.16 9.86
N GLU A 248 -15.98 12.23 9.56
CA GLU A 248 -16.32 13.17 8.49
C GLU A 248 -16.01 12.62 7.09
N VAL A 249 -15.25 11.54 6.98
CA VAL A 249 -14.97 10.87 5.71
C VAL A 249 -16.17 10.03 5.31
N SER A 250 -16.64 10.22 4.07
CA SER A 250 -17.79 9.49 3.55
C SER A 250 -17.48 8.01 3.28
N MET A 251 -18.52 7.16 3.36
CA MET A 251 -18.38 5.74 2.98
C MET A 251 -17.98 5.57 1.52
N ALA A 252 -18.34 6.50 0.63
CA ALA A 252 -17.92 6.47 -0.76
C ALA A 252 -16.40 6.61 -0.91
N LEU A 253 -15.74 7.42 -0.06
CA LEU A 253 -14.28 7.49 -0.01
C LEU A 253 -13.64 6.23 0.60
N ASP A 254 -14.33 5.54 1.53
CA ASP A 254 -13.89 4.22 1.99
C ASP A 254 -13.78 3.23 0.83
N ASP A 255 -14.82 3.17 -0.01
CA ASP A 255 -14.85 2.25 -1.16
C ASP A 255 -13.72 2.56 -2.14
N VAL A 256 -13.41 3.84 -2.37
CA VAL A 256 -12.28 4.26 -3.21
C VAL A 256 -10.95 3.75 -2.65
N VAL A 257 -10.68 3.95 -1.36
CA VAL A 257 -9.43 3.51 -0.71
C VAL A 257 -9.33 1.99 -0.70
N ILE A 258 -10.43 1.29 -0.35
CA ILE A 258 -10.46 -0.17 -0.30
C ILE A 258 -10.19 -0.76 -1.68
N ARG A 259 -10.80 -0.22 -2.74
CA ARG A 259 -10.55 -0.67 -4.10
C ARG A 259 -9.11 -0.38 -4.55
N ALA A 260 -8.60 0.81 -4.33
CA ALA A 260 -7.22 1.16 -4.69
C ALA A 260 -6.19 0.25 -4.01
N MET A 261 -6.47 -0.16 -2.76
CA MET A 261 -5.61 -1.03 -1.96
C MET A 261 -5.97 -2.52 -2.05
N SER A 262 -6.74 -2.95 -3.05
CA SER A 262 -7.02 -4.36 -3.29
C SER A 262 -5.74 -5.16 -3.47
N LYS A 263 -5.71 -6.40 -2.96
CA LYS A 263 -4.50 -7.23 -2.98
C LYS A 263 -4.16 -7.68 -4.40
N SER A 264 -5.19 -8.11 -5.15
CA SER A 264 -5.05 -8.37 -6.58
C SER A 264 -4.96 -7.04 -7.35
N PRO A 265 -3.96 -6.85 -8.23
CA PRO A 265 -3.90 -5.68 -9.11
C PRO A 265 -5.12 -5.55 -10.02
N ASP A 266 -5.75 -6.65 -10.43
CA ASP A 266 -6.92 -6.64 -11.33
C ASP A 266 -8.18 -6.05 -10.69
N ASP A 267 -8.27 -6.07 -9.34
CA ASP A 267 -9.39 -5.50 -8.60
C ASP A 267 -9.22 -3.99 -8.34
N ARG A 268 -8.06 -3.41 -8.65
CA ARG A 268 -7.75 -1.98 -8.46
C ARG A 268 -8.32 -1.13 -9.59
N TYR A 269 -8.09 0.17 -9.53
CA TYR A 269 -8.31 1.06 -10.66
C TYR A 269 -7.30 0.78 -11.76
N PRO A 270 -7.69 0.84 -13.04
CA PRO A 270 -6.80 0.60 -14.17
C PRO A 270 -5.67 1.63 -14.28
N SER A 271 -5.92 2.87 -13.84
CA SER A 271 -4.93 3.95 -13.80
C SER A 271 -4.99 4.77 -12.51
N ALA A 272 -3.94 5.53 -12.23
CA ALA A 272 -3.88 6.43 -11.09
C ALA A 272 -4.85 7.62 -11.23
N GLY A 273 -5.04 8.11 -12.46
CA GLY A 273 -6.05 9.13 -12.77
C GLY A 273 -7.48 8.64 -12.57
N ASP A 274 -7.77 7.36 -12.83
CA ASP A 274 -9.09 6.77 -12.54
C ASP A 274 -9.39 6.75 -11.04
N LEU A 275 -8.38 6.45 -10.20
CA LEU A 275 -8.51 6.59 -8.74
C LEU A 275 -8.81 8.03 -8.36
N GLY A 276 -8.08 9.01 -8.92
CA GLY A 276 -8.30 10.43 -8.65
C GLY A 276 -9.73 10.88 -9.01
N ARG A 277 -10.22 10.49 -10.19
CA ARG A 277 -11.61 10.76 -10.63
C ARG A 277 -12.64 10.10 -9.74
N ALA A 278 -12.42 8.86 -9.34
CA ALA A 278 -13.31 8.15 -8.42
C ALA A 278 -13.36 8.83 -7.04
N ALA A 279 -12.22 9.32 -6.53
CA ALA A 279 -12.18 10.06 -5.29
C ALA A 279 -12.94 11.39 -5.37
N GLN A 280 -12.82 12.13 -6.49
CA GLN A 280 -13.58 13.37 -6.73
C GLN A 280 -15.09 13.10 -6.81
N ALA A 281 -15.52 12.07 -7.53
CA ALA A 281 -16.92 11.67 -7.60
C ALA A 281 -17.47 11.25 -6.22
N ALA A 282 -16.70 10.49 -5.45
CA ALA A 282 -17.06 10.08 -4.09
C ALA A 282 -17.22 11.27 -3.12
N LEU A 283 -16.41 12.32 -3.30
CA LEU A 283 -16.52 13.56 -2.50
C LEU A 283 -17.81 14.33 -2.82
N GLN A 284 -18.28 14.29 -4.08
CA GLN A 284 -19.51 14.93 -4.55
C GLN A 284 -20.78 14.08 -4.32
N GLY A 285 -20.60 12.83 -3.85
CA GLY A 285 -21.70 11.87 -3.71
C GLY A 285 -22.17 11.28 -5.04
N GLU A 286 -21.37 11.41 -6.09
CA GLU A 286 -21.65 10.95 -7.46
C GLU A 286 -20.91 9.66 -7.77
N ARG A 287 -21.46 8.84 -8.67
CA ARG A 287 -20.71 7.75 -9.27
C ARG A 287 -19.91 8.28 -10.46
N PRO A 288 -18.67 7.81 -10.69
CA PRO A 288 -17.88 8.24 -11.84
C PRO A 288 -18.66 8.03 -13.15
N ALA A 289 -18.94 9.11 -13.87
CA ALA A 289 -19.65 9.05 -15.14
C ALA A 289 -18.72 8.70 -16.32
N THR A 290 -17.40 8.84 -16.14
CA THR A 290 -16.41 8.61 -17.19
C THR A 290 -15.94 7.16 -17.14
N PRO A 291 -15.91 6.43 -18.28
CA PRO A 291 -15.33 5.09 -18.32
C PRO A 291 -13.88 5.08 -17.87
N GLU A 292 -13.50 4.06 -17.13
CA GLU A 292 -12.11 3.79 -16.75
C GLU A 292 -11.29 3.47 -18.00
N ARG A 293 -10.04 3.88 -18.01
CA ARG A 293 -9.13 3.65 -19.14
C ARG A 293 -7.71 3.43 -18.69
N THR A 294 -7.02 2.51 -19.32
CA THR A 294 -5.59 2.31 -19.14
C THR A 294 -4.83 3.27 -20.04
N VAL A 295 -3.90 4.05 -19.48
CA VAL A 295 -3.05 5.00 -20.22
C VAL A 295 -1.59 4.54 -20.30
N ALA A 296 -1.22 3.50 -19.53
CA ALA A 296 0.15 2.98 -19.48
C ALA A 296 0.53 2.24 -20.77
N THR A 297 1.80 2.33 -21.15
CA THR A 297 2.42 1.63 -22.29
C THR A 297 3.67 0.85 -21.88
N GLY A 298 4.09 -0.11 -22.70
CA GLY A 298 5.30 -0.90 -22.45
C GLY A 298 5.27 -1.62 -21.09
N ALA A 299 6.33 -1.50 -20.30
CA ALA A 299 6.44 -2.13 -18.98
C ALA A 299 5.45 -1.57 -17.95
N ALA A 300 4.91 -0.38 -18.18
CA ALA A 300 3.89 0.25 -17.34
C ALA A 300 2.47 -0.21 -17.69
N ALA A 301 2.26 -0.82 -18.85
CA ALA A 301 0.96 -1.29 -19.27
C ALA A 301 0.44 -2.41 -18.38
N THR A 302 -0.82 -2.31 -18.01
CA THR A 302 -1.54 -3.44 -17.45
C THR A 302 -1.60 -4.54 -18.50
N ARG A 303 -1.13 -5.74 -18.20
CA ARG A 303 -1.31 -6.90 -19.09
C ARG A 303 -2.77 -7.35 -19.03
N THR A 304 -3.63 -6.60 -19.68
CA THR A 304 -4.94 -7.12 -20.04
C THR A 304 -4.67 -8.19 -21.08
N ALA A 305 -5.13 -9.42 -20.84
CA ALA A 305 -5.04 -10.47 -21.84
C ALA A 305 -5.68 -9.94 -23.11
N GLU A 306 -4.89 -9.65 -24.13
CA GLU A 306 -5.38 -9.41 -25.46
C GLU A 306 -6.04 -10.70 -25.95
N THR A 307 -7.35 -10.74 -25.85
CA THR A 307 -8.13 -11.57 -26.75
C THR A 307 -8.08 -10.84 -28.10
N ILE A 308 -6.95 -10.93 -28.78
CA ILE A 308 -6.87 -10.57 -30.18
C ILE A 308 -7.70 -11.62 -30.92
N SER A 309 -8.93 -11.28 -31.18
CA SER A 309 -9.74 -11.95 -32.21
C SER A 309 -9.10 -11.60 -33.54
N THR A 310 -8.13 -12.39 -33.97
CA THR A 310 -7.71 -12.37 -35.38
C THR A 310 -8.86 -12.85 -36.21
N PRO A 311 -9.27 -12.11 -37.28
CA PRO A 311 -10.22 -12.63 -38.24
C PRO A 311 -9.60 -13.89 -38.86
N VAL A 312 -10.25 -15.02 -38.71
CA VAL A 312 -9.91 -16.25 -39.42
C VAL A 312 -10.24 -16.01 -40.88
N GLU A 313 -9.21 -15.74 -41.65
CA GLU A 313 -9.30 -15.82 -43.14
C GLU A 313 -9.40 -17.30 -43.48
N GLU A 314 -10.58 -17.71 -44.01
CA GLU A 314 -10.83 -19.06 -44.48
C GLU A 314 -9.95 -19.35 -45.70
N THR A 315 -8.80 -19.98 -45.47
CA THR A 315 -8.06 -20.63 -46.56
C THR A 315 -8.44 -22.11 -46.59
N ARG A 316 -9.31 -22.45 -47.52
CA ARG A 316 -9.57 -23.83 -47.91
C ARG A 316 -8.28 -24.47 -48.42
N VAL A 317 -7.76 -25.47 -47.72
CA VAL A 317 -6.86 -26.46 -48.31
C VAL A 317 -7.28 -27.88 -47.92
N SER A 318 -7.31 -28.67 -49.00
CA SER A 318 -7.83 -30.02 -49.13
C SER A 318 -7.23 -31.06 -48.17
N ARG A 319 -8.11 -31.94 -47.80
CA ARG A 319 -7.97 -33.23 -47.12
C ARG A 319 -7.01 -34.17 -47.85
N GLN A 320 -6.00 -34.67 -47.16
CA GLN A 320 -5.44 -36.00 -47.46
C GLN A 320 -5.30 -36.81 -46.17
N VAL A 321 -5.91 -37.96 -46.20
CA VAL A 321 -5.98 -39.01 -45.21
C VAL A 321 -4.70 -39.83 -45.27
N ALA A 322 -4.01 -40.08 -44.17
CA ALA A 322 -3.13 -41.23 -44.02
C ALA A 322 -3.09 -41.69 -42.54
N ALA A 323 -3.11 -43.00 -42.39
CA ALA A 323 -3.42 -43.82 -41.24
C ALA A 323 -2.39 -43.77 -40.10
N GLU A 324 -2.92 -44.15 -38.90
CA GLU A 324 -2.20 -44.58 -37.67
C GLU A 324 -1.12 -45.66 -37.89
N PRO A 325 -0.17 -45.81 -36.92
CA PRO A 325 -0.39 -46.89 -36.00
C PRO A 325 -0.10 -46.61 -34.52
N GLN A 326 -0.80 -47.38 -33.70
CA GLN A 326 -0.77 -47.54 -32.26
C GLN A 326 0.61 -47.93 -31.71
N GLY A 327 0.92 -47.50 -30.48
CA GLY A 327 2.06 -48.01 -29.73
C GLY A 327 2.08 -47.50 -28.28
N ALA A 328 1.85 -48.43 -27.40
CA ALA A 328 1.64 -48.34 -25.97
C ALA A 328 2.79 -47.78 -25.11
N GLY A 329 2.41 -47.21 -23.95
CA GLY A 329 3.02 -47.52 -22.65
C GLY A 329 4.11 -46.56 -22.15
N GLY A 330 3.85 -45.90 -21.04
CA GLY A 330 4.91 -45.25 -20.25
C GLY A 330 4.42 -44.19 -19.26
N ALA A 331 3.59 -44.57 -18.34
CA ALA A 331 3.19 -43.72 -17.21
C ALA A 331 4.21 -43.81 -16.06
N ASN A 332 4.34 -42.74 -15.29
CA ASN A 332 4.82 -42.70 -13.92
C ASN A 332 6.34 -42.68 -13.65
N ARG A 333 6.99 -41.52 -13.75
CA ARG A 333 8.25 -41.32 -13.01
C ARG A 333 8.61 -39.85 -12.67
N ARG A 334 7.65 -38.94 -12.58
CA ARG A 334 7.97 -37.52 -12.28
C ARG A 334 7.32 -36.94 -11.00
N TRP A 335 6.60 -37.72 -10.22
CA TRP A 335 5.94 -37.24 -8.97
C TRP A 335 6.68 -37.63 -7.68
N ALA A 336 7.78 -38.40 -7.76
CA ALA A 336 8.53 -38.85 -6.58
C ALA A 336 9.61 -37.88 -6.08
N LEU A 337 9.95 -36.82 -6.81
CA LEU A 337 11.02 -35.88 -6.42
C LEU A 337 10.54 -34.60 -5.73
N ILE A 338 9.24 -34.30 -5.74
CA ILE A 338 8.70 -33.07 -5.11
C ILE A 338 8.33 -33.29 -3.63
N GLY A 339 8.07 -34.55 -3.21
CA GLY A 339 7.77 -34.88 -1.82
C GLY A 339 8.96 -34.88 -0.85
N GLY A 340 10.20 -34.99 -1.35
CA GLY A 340 11.39 -35.11 -0.51
C GLY A 340 11.93 -33.78 0.03
N ILE A 341 11.72 -32.69 -0.67
CA ILE A 341 12.30 -31.37 -0.29
C ILE A 341 11.44 -30.68 0.78
N ALA A 342 10.14 -30.88 0.78
CA ALA A 342 9.24 -30.29 1.80
C ALA A 342 9.44 -30.89 3.20
N ALA A 343 9.78 -32.18 3.32
CA ALA A 343 10.04 -32.82 4.60
C ALA A 343 11.36 -32.39 5.25
N LEU A 344 12.36 -32.00 4.45
CA LEU A 344 13.68 -31.60 4.95
C LEU A 344 13.70 -30.17 5.49
N LEU A 345 12.85 -29.27 4.96
CA LEU A 345 12.71 -27.90 5.45
C LEU A 345 11.94 -27.82 6.79
N VAL A 346 10.98 -28.70 7.03
CA VAL A 346 10.25 -28.73 8.30
C VAL A 346 11.14 -29.26 9.43
N ALA A 347 12.04 -30.22 9.16
CA ALA A 347 12.99 -30.74 10.14
C ALA A 347 14.05 -29.71 10.56
N LEU A 348 14.45 -28.80 9.66
CA LEU A 348 15.45 -27.76 9.94
C LEU A 348 14.89 -26.66 10.85
N VAL A 349 13.62 -26.32 10.72
CA VAL A 349 12.95 -25.29 11.55
C VAL A 349 12.76 -25.78 13.00
N VAL A 350 12.50 -27.06 13.20
CA VAL A 350 12.33 -27.65 14.55
C VAL A 350 13.66 -27.72 15.32
N VAL A 351 14.77 -27.95 14.63
CA VAL A 351 16.11 -27.98 15.26
C VAL A 351 16.58 -26.59 15.70
N VAL A 352 16.24 -25.53 14.96
CA VAL A 352 16.60 -24.15 15.34
C VAL A 352 15.84 -23.66 16.59
N ILE A 353 14.61 -24.10 16.80
CA ILE A 353 13.79 -23.73 17.97
C ILE A 353 14.27 -24.42 19.25
N LEU A 354 14.86 -25.61 19.16
CA LEU A 354 15.32 -26.38 20.32
C LEU A 354 16.72 -26.01 20.84
N VAL A 355 17.52 -25.27 20.06
CA VAL A 355 18.88 -24.87 20.45
C VAL A 355 18.94 -23.47 21.09
N SER A 356 17.89 -22.65 20.99
CA SER A 356 17.86 -21.26 21.50
C SER A 356 17.21 -21.07 22.87
N GLY A 357 16.92 -22.13 23.61
CA GLY A 357 16.30 -22.08 24.93
C GLY A 357 17.17 -22.70 26.01
N GLY A 358 18.03 -21.91 26.65
CA GLY A 358 18.75 -22.41 27.81
C GLY A 358 19.65 -21.37 28.50
N GLY A 359 19.18 -20.82 29.64
CA GLY A 359 19.90 -20.54 30.86
C GLY A 359 20.84 -19.30 30.85
N GLY A 360 20.92 -18.48 31.86
CA GLY A 360 20.55 -18.47 33.24
C GLY A 360 21.14 -17.25 33.95
N SER A 361 20.49 -16.81 34.90
CA SER A 361 20.74 -16.24 36.24
C SER A 361 22.13 -15.71 36.65
N GLY A 362 22.12 -14.57 37.40
CA GLY A 362 23.15 -14.20 38.42
C GLY A 362 23.47 -12.71 38.38
N SER A 363 22.88 -11.89 39.20
CA SER A 363 23.16 -11.36 40.57
C SER A 363 24.16 -10.17 40.66
N ASP A 364 23.62 -9.07 41.18
CA ASP A 364 24.18 -8.07 42.13
C ASP A 364 25.63 -7.55 42.01
N THR A 365 25.83 -6.26 41.96
CA THR A 365 26.32 -5.47 43.10
C THR A 365 26.38 -3.95 42.85
N THR A 366 25.99 -3.22 43.84
CA THR A 366 26.06 -1.80 44.20
C THR A 366 27.36 -1.05 43.86
N GLY A 367 27.19 0.26 43.51
CA GLY A 367 28.29 1.22 43.50
C GLY A 367 27.82 2.65 43.24
N THR A 368 27.53 3.39 44.28
CA THR A 368 27.22 4.81 44.37
C THR A 368 28.43 5.67 44.02
N THR A 369 28.31 6.65 43.14
CA THR A 369 28.97 7.95 43.29
C THR A 369 28.25 9.03 42.47
N ALA A 370 27.96 10.13 43.13
CA ALA A 370 27.34 11.34 42.65
C ALA A 370 28.34 12.23 41.90
N SER A 371 27.94 12.86 40.80
CA SER A 371 28.48 14.17 40.40
C SER A 371 27.55 14.93 39.46
N LYS A 372 27.13 16.05 39.95
CA LYS A 372 26.70 17.36 39.40
C LYS A 372 26.13 17.47 38.00
N ALA A 373 24.97 18.06 38.03
CA ALA A 373 24.13 18.58 36.96
C ALA A 373 24.82 19.63 36.07
N THR A 374 24.58 19.52 34.79
CA THR A 374 24.43 20.68 33.88
C THR A 374 23.16 20.50 33.06
N ASN A 375 22.24 21.41 33.25
CA ASN A 375 20.96 21.51 32.52
C ASN A 375 21.21 21.76 31.05
N SER A 376 20.84 20.79 30.19
CA SER A 376 20.53 21.01 28.79
C SER A 376 19.16 20.39 28.55
N THR A 377 18.16 21.24 28.43
CA THR A 377 16.76 20.88 28.11
C THR A 377 16.67 20.35 26.68
N LYS A 378 16.97 19.07 26.46
CA LYS A 378 16.53 18.32 25.27
C LYS A 378 15.05 18.00 25.48
N LYS A 379 14.16 18.70 24.74
CA LYS A 379 12.77 18.30 24.58
C LYS A 379 12.71 16.90 23.98
N THR A 380 12.48 15.91 24.83
CA THR A 380 12.12 14.54 24.42
C THR A 380 10.80 14.59 23.63
N PRO A 381 10.68 13.91 22.49
CA PRO A 381 9.39 13.80 21.80
C PRO A 381 8.39 13.14 22.76
N ARG A 382 7.27 13.81 22.98
CA ARG A 382 6.16 13.33 23.83
C ARG A 382 5.65 12.02 23.20
N ALA A 383 5.89 10.89 23.85
CA ALA A 383 5.32 9.61 23.47
C ALA A 383 3.80 9.77 23.35
N LYS A 384 3.21 9.31 22.22
CA LYS A 384 1.75 9.27 22.04
C LYS A 384 1.16 8.50 23.24
N PRO A 385 0.10 9.02 23.89
CA PRO A 385 -0.52 8.30 25.00
C PRO A 385 -1.01 6.94 24.48
N LYS A 386 -0.69 5.85 25.19
CA LYS A 386 -1.28 4.54 24.95
C LYS A 386 -2.81 4.68 24.99
N PRO A 387 -3.55 3.99 24.10
CA PRO A 387 -5.01 3.99 24.17
C PRO A 387 -5.46 3.64 25.58
N GLN A 388 -6.23 4.52 26.18
CA GLN A 388 -6.70 4.33 27.55
C GLN A 388 -7.82 3.29 27.53
N ALA A 389 -7.77 2.31 28.44
CA ALA A 389 -8.84 1.33 28.58
C ALA A 389 -10.15 2.05 28.93
N LEU A 390 -11.24 1.63 28.27
CA LEU A 390 -12.58 2.15 28.49
C LEU A 390 -13.13 1.69 29.85
N THR A 391 -14.04 2.43 30.43
CA THR A 391 -14.90 1.92 31.50
C THR A 391 -15.90 0.91 30.91
N LYS A 392 -16.50 0.04 31.76
CA LYS A 392 -17.51 -0.91 31.30
C LYS A 392 -18.69 -0.22 30.61
N SER A 393 -19.15 0.90 31.15
CA SER A 393 -20.25 1.70 30.58
C SER A 393 -19.88 2.31 29.21
N GLU A 394 -18.67 2.86 29.08
CA GLU A 394 -18.20 3.39 27.80
C GLU A 394 -18.03 2.30 26.74
N LEU A 395 -17.53 1.11 27.14
CA LEU A 395 -17.43 -0.04 26.24
C LEU A 395 -18.81 -0.45 25.74
N THR A 396 -19.79 -0.62 26.64
CA THR A 396 -21.16 -1.00 26.30
C THR A 396 -21.78 0.03 25.35
N ASN A 397 -21.72 1.32 25.69
CA ASN A 397 -22.33 2.37 24.88
C ASN A 397 -21.71 2.43 23.47
N ARG A 398 -20.37 2.33 23.35
CA ARG A 398 -19.69 2.35 22.05
C ARG A 398 -19.94 1.08 21.24
N ALA A 399 -19.97 -0.08 21.87
CA ALA A 399 -20.26 -1.35 21.21
C ALA A 399 -21.71 -1.39 20.70
N ASP A 400 -22.66 -0.97 21.52
CA ASP A 400 -24.08 -0.91 21.14
C ASP A 400 -24.32 0.10 20.00
N ALA A 401 -23.64 1.24 19.98
CA ALA A 401 -23.70 2.17 18.86
C ALA A 401 -23.18 1.56 17.55
N ILE A 402 -22.14 0.70 17.60
CA ILE A 402 -21.66 -0.04 16.43
C ILE A 402 -22.72 -1.02 15.94
N CYS A 403 -23.35 -1.76 16.85
CA CYS A 403 -24.41 -2.70 16.50
C CYS A 403 -25.63 -2.03 15.90
N GLU A 404 -26.09 -0.91 16.51
CA GLU A 404 -27.21 -0.14 16.00
C GLU A 404 -26.95 0.42 14.60
N ALA A 405 -25.76 1.00 14.36
CA ALA A 405 -25.36 1.46 13.04
C ALA A 405 -25.34 0.33 12.01
N SER A 406 -24.84 -0.86 12.40
CA SER A 406 -24.85 -2.03 11.54
C SER A 406 -26.26 -2.53 11.24
N GLN A 407 -27.14 -2.61 12.26
CA GLN A 407 -28.55 -2.99 12.09
C GLN A 407 -29.31 -2.05 11.16
N ASN A 408 -29.09 -0.73 11.31
CA ASN A 408 -29.70 0.25 10.41
C ASN A 408 -29.23 0.10 8.96
N SER A 409 -27.94 -0.20 8.75
CA SER A 409 -27.40 -0.51 7.43
C SER A 409 -27.99 -1.81 6.85
N TYR A 410 -28.22 -2.83 7.68
CA TYR A 410 -28.90 -4.05 7.26
C TYR A 410 -30.36 -3.80 6.88
N LYS A 411 -31.12 -3.00 7.65
CA LYS A 411 -32.52 -2.69 7.34
C LYS A 411 -32.69 -2.03 5.97
N SER A 412 -31.77 -1.17 5.56
CA SER A 412 -31.80 -0.52 4.25
C SER A 412 -31.62 -1.51 3.08
N VAL A 413 -31.04 -2.68 3.32
CA VAL A 413 -30.79 -3.73 2.32
C VAL A 413 -31.92 -4.76 2.30
N PHE A 414 -32.54 -5.07 3.45
CA PHE A 414 -33.61 -6.05 3.59
C PHE A 414 -34.99 -5.61 3.09
N SER A 415 -35.17 -4.37 2.68
CA SER A 415 -36.42 -3.89 2.08
C SER A 415 -36.66 -4.37 0.64
N ARG A 416 -35.68 -5.09 0.04
CA ARG A 416 -35.84 -5.81 -1.23
C ARG A 416 -36.19 -7.26 -0.94
N GLU A 417 -37.26 -7.77 -1.54
CA GLU A 417 -37.60 -9.17 -1.52
C GLU A 417 -36.41 -10.03 -1.96
N LEU A 418 -36.00 -10.94 -1.09
CA LEU A 418 -34.88 -11.85 -1.31
C LEU A 418 -35.30 -12.92 -2.32
N GLU A 419 -34.85 -12.83 -3.55
CA GLU A 419 -34.84 -13.97 -4.46
C GLU A 419 -33.82 -15.00 -3.96
N GLU A 420 -34.13 -16.29 -4.12
CA GLU A 420 -33.30 -17.43 -3.71
C GLU A 420 -31.98 -17.57 -4.51
N SER A 421 -31.70 -16.66 -5.43
CA SER A 421 -30.51 -16.67 -6.25
C SER A 421 -29.39 -15.78 -5.67
N PRO A 422 -28.10 -16.14 -5.86
CA PRO A 422 -26.97 -15.37 -5.36
C PRO A 422 -26.91 -13.98 -6.00
N ASP A 423 -27.32 -12.94 -5.25
CA ASP A 423 -27.20 -11.54 -5.66
C ASP A 423 -25.86 -10.98 -5.19
N VAL A 424 -24.96 -10.70 -6.12
CA VAL A 424 -23.62 -10.14 -5.86
C VAL A 424 -23.69 -8.79 -5.16
N ALA A 425 -24.63 -7.91 -5.54
CA ALA A 425 -24.77 -6.59 -4.94
C ALA A 425 -25.22 -6.69 -3.46
N TYR A 426 -26.13 -7.61 -3.17
CA TYR A 426 -26.56 -7.94 -1.82
C TYR A 426 -25.41 -8.51 -0.97
N ALA A 427 -24.71 -9.53 -1.48
CA ALA A 427 -23.59 -10.15 -0.81
C ALA A 427 -22.43 -9.16 -0.56
N THR A 428 -22.13 -8.29 -1.51
CA THR A 428 -21.14 -7.20 -1.37
C THR A 428 -21.50 -6.27 -0.22
N THR A 429 -22.78 -5.87 -0.15
CA THR A 429 -23.26 -4.96 0.91
C THR A 429 -23.17 -5.61 2.28
N LEU A 430 -23.54 -6.90 2.42
CA LEU A 430 -23.45 -7.64 3.68
C LEU A 430 -22.00 -7.78 4.14
N ALA A 431 -21.10 -8.20 3.25
CA ALA A 431 -19.67 -8.32 3.55
C ALA A 431 -19.07 -6.98 4.00
N GLY A 432 -19.45 -5.87 3.36
CA GLY A 432 -19.03 -4.53 3.75
C GLY A 432 -19.54 -4.11 5.13
N ILE A 433 -20.81 -4.40 5.48
CA ILE A 433 -21.39 -4.07 6.80
C ILE A 433 -20.67 -4.85 7.91
N SER A 434 -20.51 -6.17 7.76
CA SER A 434 -19.85 -7.02 8.76
C SER A 434 -18.37 -6.66 8.92
N GLN A 435 -17.67 -6.34 7.85
CA GLN A 435 -16.28 -5.88 7.89
C GLN A 435 -16.14 -4.58 8.68
N ARG A 436 -16.98 -3.58 8.41
CA ARG A 436 -16.97 -2.30 9.16
C ARG A 436 -17.23 -2.51 10.65
N ALA A 437 -18.16 -3.39 11.00
CA ALA A 437 -18.44 -3.71 12.39
C ALA A 437 -17.23 -4.30 13.12
N VAL A 438 -16.56 -5.30 12.55
CA VAL A 438 -15.35 -5.92 13.10
C VAL A 438 -14.25 -4.88 13.34
N LEU A 439 -13.98 -4.05 12.35
CA LEU A 439 -12.93 -3.02 12.45
C LEU A 439 -13.20 -2.00 13.56
N ARG A 440 -14.48 -1.65 13.78
CA ARG A 440 -14.88 -0.76 14.89
C ARG A 440 -14.72 -1.44 16.25
N PHE A 441 -15.13 -2.71 16.39
CA PHE A 441 -14.98 -3.46 17.63
C PHE A 441 -13.51 -3.64 18.03
N ARG A 442 -12.62 -3.94 17.10
CA ARG A 442 -11.17 -4.10 17.35
C ARG A 442 -10.49 -2.85 17.90
N ARG A 443 -11.11 -1.67 17.79
CA ARG A 443 -10.58 -0.41 18.33
C ARG A 443 -10.99 -0.12 19.75
N LEU A 444 -11.99 -0.81 20.25
CA LEU A 444 -12.40 -0.66 21.63
C LEU A 444 -11.39 -1.37 22.52
N VAL A 445 -10.80 -0.66 23.47
CA VAL A 445 -9.91 -1.23 24.47
C VAL A 445 -10.76 -1.56 25.70
N PRO A 446 -11.12 -2.84 25.90
CA PRO A 446 -11.98 -3.24 27.02
C PRO A 446 -11.26 -3.08 28.36
N PRO A 447 -12.01 -2.91 29.47
CA PRO A 447 -11.43 -2.95 30.81
C PRO A 447 -10.99 -4.39 31.15
N SER A 448 -9.95 -4.54 31.96
CA SER A 448 -9.31 -5.82 32.27
C SER A 448 -10.26 -6.94 32.77
N GLY A 449 -11.38 -6.59 33.40
CA GLY A 449 -12.37 -7.58 33.87
C GLY A 449 -13.31 -8.12 32.78
N VAL A 450 -13.38 -7.50 31.60
CA VAL A 450 -14.29 -7.88 30.50
C VAL A 450 -13.51 -8.30 29.24
N GLU A 451 -12.19 -8.05 29.22
CA GLU A 451 -11.32 -8.24 28.06
C GLU A 451 -11.45 -9.63 27.41
N PRO A 452 -11.36 -10.78 28.10
CA PRO A 452 -11.45 -12.10 27.47
C PRO A 452 -12.82 -12.36 26.83
N ALA A 453 -13.89 -11.95 27.48
CA ALA A 453 -15.26 -12.14 26.97
C ALA A 453 -15.51 -11.25 25.75
N PHE A 454 -15.02 -9.99 25.77
CA PHE A 454 -15.12 -9.07 24.65
C PHE A 454 -14.28 -9.54 23.44
N GLU A 455 -13.07 -10.07 23.67
CA GLU A 455 -12.29 -10.68 22.59
C GLU A 455 -13.00 -11.87 21.93
N ASN A 456 -13.65 -12.73 22.73
CA ASN A 456 -14.44 -13.84 22.19
C ASN A 456 -15.61 -13.36 21.35
N TYR A 457 -16.27 -12.27 21.77
CA TYR A 457 -17.31 -11.61 21.00
C TYR A 457 -16.78 -11.07 19.66
N VAL A 458 -15.63 -10.38 19.66
CA VAL A 458 -15.00 -9.86 18.44
C VAL A 458 -14.61 -11.00 17.49
N LYS A 459 -14.03 -12.09 18.01
CA LYS A 459 -13.72 -13.30 17.22
C LYS A 459 -14.98 -13.94 16.59
N ALA A 460 -16.10 -13.95 17.29
CA ALA A 460 -17.37 -14.43 16.72
C ALA A 460 -17.87 -13.51 15.61
N GLN A 461 -17.73 -12.20 15.78
CA GLN A 461 -18.05 -11.22 14.75
C GLN A 461 -17.15 -11.36 13.50
N GLU A 462 -15.88 -11.71 13.68
CA GLU A 462 -14.94 -12.00 12.58
C GLU A 462 -15.36 -13.25 11.79
N ARG A 463 -15.84 -14.30 12.47
CA ARG A 463 -16.36 -15.49 11.80
C ARG A 463 -17.62 -15.19 10.96
N VAL A 464 -18.52 -14.33 11.48
CA VAL A 464 -19.67 -13.84 10.70
C VAL A 464 -19.19 -13.12 9.45
N MET A 465 -18.25 -12.18 9.58
CA MET A 465 -17.66 -11.45 8.45
C MET A 465 -17.00 -12.40 7.43
N LEU A 466 -16.27 -13.41 7.90
CA LEU A 466 -15.60 -14.36 7.00
C LEU A 466 -16.62 -15.16 6.16
N ASN A 467 -17.75 -15.53 6.74
CA ASN A 467 -18.81 -16.23 6.02
C ASN A 467 -19.59 -15.31 5.07
N ASP A 468 -19.80 -14.02 5.42
CA ASP A 468 -20.33 -13.03 4.49
C ASP A 468 -19.41 -12.85 3.26
N ARG A 469 -18.08 -12.89 3.45
CA ARG A 469 -17.11 -12.87 2.34
C ARG A 469 -17.14 -14.14 1.49
N ARG A 470 -17.27 -15.32 2.12
CA ARG A 470 -17.42 -16.58 1.38
C ARG A 470 -18.69 -16.56 0.53
N ALA A 471 -19.78 -16.04 1.09
CA ALA A 471 -21.01 -15.85 0.33
C ALA A 471 -20.83 -14.90 -0.86
N LEU A 472 -20.10 -13.80 -0.70
CA LEU A 472 -19.76 -12.90 -1.80
C LEU A 472 -18.96 -13.60 -2.89
N THR A 473 -17.87 -14.30 -2.53
CA THR A 473 -17.06 -15.05 -3.51
C THR A 473 -17.87 -16.11 -4.25
N ALA A 474 -18.77 -16.79 -3.56
CA ALA A 474 -19.66 -17.79 -4.17
C ALA A 474 -20.69 -17.13 -5.12
N ALA A 475 -21.22 -15.96 -4.75
CA ALA A 475 -22.13 -15.20 -5.59
C ALA A 475 -21.44 -14.70 -6.89
N GLU A 476 -20.21 -14.18 -6.76
CA GLU A 476 -19.38 -13.76 -7.90
C GLU A 476 -19.05 -14.92 -8.84
N ALA A 477 -18.89 -16.13 -8.30
CA ALA A 477 -18.67 -17.34 -9.08
C ALA A 477 -19.96 -17.96 -9.66
N GLY A 478 -21.14 -17.45 -9.30
CA GLY A 478 -22.44 -18.04 -9.66
C GLY A 478 -22.72 -19.40 -8.99
N ASP A 479 -22.00 -19.73 -7.91
CA ASP A 479 -22.16 -20.99 -7.17
C ASP A 479 -23.23 -20.84 -6.08
N ALA A 480 -24.48 -21.17 -6.44
CA ALA A 480 -25.62 -21.09 -5.53
C ALA A 480 -25.47 -22.05 -4.32
N GLY A 481 -24.83 -23.22 -4.48
CA GLY A 481 -24.65 -24.19 -3.40
C GLY A 481 -23.67 -23.67 -2.35
N ALA A 482 -22.50 -23.16 -2.77
CA ALA A 482 -21.52 -22.57 -1.88
C ALA A 482 -22.06 -21.29 -1.22
N TYR A 483 -22.87 -20.49 -1.93
CA TYR A 483 -23.53 -19.30 -1.40
C TYR A 483 -24.46 -19.62 -0.24
N LEU A 484 -25.37 -20.58 -0.41
CA LEU A 484 -26.31 -21.02 0.63
C LEU A 484 -25.58 -21.61 1.84
N ALA A 485 -24.56 -22.46 1.61
CA ALA A 485 -23.75 -23.03 2.69
C ALA A 485 -23.01 -21.95 3.50
N ALA A 486 -22.46 -20.94 2.85
CA ALA A 486 -21.82 -19.83 3.53
C ALA A 486 -22.80 -18.99 4.37
N ARG A 487 -24.03 -18.81 3.87
CA ARG A 487 -25.10 -18.11 4.62
C ARG A 487 -25.55 -18.88 5.85
N GLU A 488 -25.74 -20.19 5.72
CA GLU A 488 -26.11 -21.05 6.85
C GLU A 488 -25.04 -21.00 7.96
N GLN A 489 -23.76 -21.14 7.58
CA GLN A 489 -22.63 -21.00 8.52
C GLN A 489 -22.58 -19.62 9.17
N ARG A 490 -22.85 -18.57 8.41
CA ARG A 490 -22.93 -17.19 8.91
C ARG A 490 -24.02 -17.04 9.98
N ASP A 491 -25.20 -17.61 9.77
CA ASP A 491 -26.31 -17.50 10.71
C ASP A 491 -26.04 -18.32 11.99
N ALA A 492 -25.40 -19.47 11.89
CA ALA A 492 -24.91 -20.23 13.04
C ALA A 492 -23.89 -19.44 13.89
N GLU A 493 -22.92 -18.77 13.26
CA GLU A 493 -21.96 -17.93 13.98
C GLU A 493 -22.59 -16.64 14.54
N ALA A 494 -23.60 -16.07 13.86
CA ALA A 494 -24.38 -14.95 14.38
C ALA A 494 -25.14 -15.32 15.67
N GLY A 495 -25.68 -16.54 15.77
CA GLY A 495 -26.30 -17.06 17.00
C GLY A 495 -25.32 -17.05 18.18
N LYS A 496 -24.11 -17.63 17.99
CA LYS A 496 -23.06 -17.63 19.02
C LYS A 496 -22.65 -16.21 19.44
N ARG A 497 -22.56 -15.29 18.49
CA ARG A 497 -22.25 -13.89 18.75
C ARG A 497 -23.31 -13.22 19.64
N TYR A 498 -24.61 -13.50 19.41
CA TYR A 498 -25.68 -12.96 20.24
C TYR A 498 -25.59 -13.44 21.70
N ASP A 499 -25.22 -14.71 21.91
CA ASP A 499 -25.04 -15.27 23.24
C ASP A 499 -23.88 -14.58 23.97
N LEU A 500 -22.72 -14.42 23.30
CA LEU A 500 -21.58 -13.70 23.84
C LEU A 500 -21.88 -12.22 24.12
N ALA A 501 -22.67 -11.54 23.28
CA ALA A 501 -23.09 -10.18 23.52
C ALA A 501 -23.93 -10.04 24.81
N ARG A 502 -24.84 -11.00 25.06
CA ARG A 502 -25.62 -11.05 26.31
C ARG A 502 -24.77 -11.25 27.54
N GLU A 503 -23.75 -12.12 27.45
CA GLU A 503 -22.82 -12.40 28.54
C GLU A 503 -22.07 -11.13 29.01
N ILE A 504 -21.67 -10.27 28.09
CA ILE A 504 -20.95 -9.03 28.40
C ILE A 504 -21.86 -7.81 28.59
N GLY A 505 -23.18 -7.96 28.41
CA GLY A 505 -24.18 -6.91 28.64
C GLY A 505 -24.31 -5.90 27.52
N LEU A 506 -24.10 -6.32 26.25
CA LEU A 506 -24.31 -5.50 25.05
C LEU A 506 -25.75 -5.65 24.56
N GLU A 507 -26.62 -4.70 24.89
CA GLU A 507 -28.06 -4.83 24.62
C GLU A 507 -28.41 -4.81 23.14
N LYS A 508 -27.88 -3.84 22.39
CA LYS A 508 -28.15 -3.72 20.94
C LYS A 508 -27.47 -4.81 20.11
N CYS A 509 -26.36 -5.35 20.61
CA CYS A 509 -25.64 -6.43 19.95
C CYS A 509 -26.25 -7.82 20.19
N SER A 510 -27.06 -7.97 21.25
CA SER A 510 -27.65 -9.24 21.68
C SER A 510 -29.01 -9.53 21.03
N THR A 511 -29.59 -8.57 20.32
CA THR A 511 -30.88 -8.73 19.64
C THR A 511 -30.69 -9.36 18.27
N SER A 512 -31.44 -10.44 17.98
CA SER A 512 -31.60 -10.95 16.63
C SER A 512 -32.34 -9.92 15.78
N ARG A 513 -32.11 -9.95 14.48
CA ARG A 513 -32.91 -9.17 13.52
C ARG A 513 -34.38 -9.47 13.72
N GLY A 514 -35.18 -8.45 14.09
CA GLY A 514 -36.61 -8.50 13.92
C GLY A 514 -36.97 -8.19 12.48
#